data_3bbaf48e87f947bf56280f230d0d8e70
#
_entry.id   3bbaf48e87f947bf56280f230d0d8e70
#
_cell.length_a   1.000
_cell.length_b   1.000
_cell.length_c   1.000
_cell.angle_alpha   90.00
_cell.angle_beta   90.00
_cell.angle_gamma   90.00
#
_symmetry.space_group_name_H-M   'P 1'
#
loop_
_entity.id
_entity.type
_entity.pdbx_description
1 polymer ?
#
loop_
_entity_poly.entity_id
_entity_poly.type
_entity_poly.pdbx_seq_one_letter_code
_entity_poly.pdbx_strand_id
1 'polypeptide(L)'
;MINGGENMLRFIEYPKCSTCRKAKAELERLGLEFEAVDIVNETPSKEEILTWIENSDLSLKSFFNTSGFKYRELGLKDKLSGLSIEEAADLLAADGMLIKRPILEKDGKILQIGYRTEYATLDL
;
A
#
# COMPACT_ATOMS: atom_id res chain seq x y z
N MET A 1 -12.57 -23.57 13.38
CA MET A 1 -12.46 -23.46 11.93
C MET A 1 -11.40 -22.45 11.54
N ILE A 2 -10.64 -22.78 10.56
CA ILE A 2 -9.61 -21.89 10.12
C ILE A 2 -10.20 -20.74 9.34
N ASN A 3 -9.81 -19.54 9.68
CA ASN A 3 -10.15 -18.40 8.90
C ASN A 3 -9.07 -18.24 7.80
N GLY A 4 -9.43 -18.63 6.59
CA GLY A 4 -8.49 -18.56 5.47
C GLY A 4 -7.98 -17.17 5.20
N GLY A 5 -8.73 -16.14 5.58
CA GLY A 5 -8.32 -14.76 5.36
C GLY A 5 -7.16 -14.31 6.21
N GLU A 6 -6.92 -14.99 7.34
CA GLU A 6 -5.84 -14.59 8.26
C GLU A 6 -4.46 -14.72 7.65
N ASN A 7 -4.28 -15.68 6.73
CA ASN A 7 -2.99 -15.91 6.11
C ASN A 7 -2.98 -15.51 4.64
N MET A 8 -4.03 -14.87 4.19
CA MET A 8 -4.14 -14.49 2.80
C MET A 8 -3.38 -13.20 2.54
N LEU A 9 -2.64 -13.22 1.45
CA LEU A 9 -2.00 -12.00 0.96
C LEU A 9 -3.06 -11.07 0.39
N ARG A 10 -2.90 -9.78 0.64
CA ARG A 10 -3.70 -8.76 -0.01
C ARG A 10 -2.78 -7.96 -0.89
N PHE A 11 -3.20 -7.79 -2.13
CA PHE A 11 -2.45 -7.03 -3.12
C PHE A 11 -3.26 -5.79 -3.46
N ILE A 12 -2.84 -4.65 -2.94
CA ILE A 12 -3.55 -3.40 -3.08
C ILE A 12 -2.93 -2.65 -4.25
N GLU A 13 -3.73 -2.43 -5.29
CA GLU A 13 -3.24 -2.00 -6.59
C GLU A 13 -4.10 -0.90 -7.19
N TYR A 14 -3.52 -0.21 -8.16
CA TYR A 14 -4.27 0.60 -9.10
C TYR A 14 -4.17 -0.13 -10.45
N PRO A 15 -5.29 -0.67 -10.98
CA PRO A 15 -5.21 -1.53 -12.17
C PRO A 15 -4.57 -0.89 -13.41
N LYS A 16 -4.61 0.43 -13.51
CA LYS A 16 -4.01 1.15 -14.64
C LYS A 16 -2.51 1.42 -14.45
N CYS A 17 -1.94 1.06 -13.32
CA CYS A 17 -0.54 1.29 -13.02
C CYS A 17 0.32 0.16 -13.58
N SER A 18 1.30 0.49 -14.42
CA SER A 18 2.15 -0.53 -15.03
C SER A 18 2.99 -1.29 -14.01
N THR A 19 3.48 -0.60 -12.98
CA THR A 19 4.23 -1.23 -11.91
C THR A 19 3.37 -2.25 -11.16
N CYS A 20 2.10 -1.89 -10.91
CA CYS A 20 1.17 -2.81 -10.26
C CYS A 20 0.95 -4.06 -11.10
N ARG A 21 0.84 -3.89 -12.41
CA ARG A 21 0.64 -5.04 -13.32
C ARG A 21 1.84 -5.97 -13.32
N LYS A 22 3.04 -5.41 -13.29
CA LYS A 22 4.26 -6.22 -13.21
C LYS A 22 4.32 -7.02 -11.92
N ALA A 23 4.01 -6.36 -10.80
CA ALA A 23 4.01 -7.00 -9.50
C ALA A 23 2.98 -8.12 -9.43
N LYS A 24 1.78 -7.86 -9.94
CA LYS A 24 0.72 -8.86 -9.95
C LYS A 24 1.10 -10.08 -10.76
N ALA A 25 1.73 -9.86 -11.91
CA ALA A 25 2.19 -10.95 -12.76
C ALA A 25 3.19 -11.84 -12.02
N GLU A 26 4.04 -11.26 -11.20
CA GLU A 26 4.98 -12.06 -10.41
C GLU A 26 4.25 -12.92 -9.38
N LEU A 27 3.28 -12.35 -8.67
CA LEU A 27 2.49 -13.13 -7.71
C LEU A 27 1.84 -14.32 -8.38
N GLU A 28 1.31 -14.12 -9.58
CA GLU A 28 0.68 -15.19 -10.33
C GLU A 28 1.69 -16.26 -10.76
N ARG A 29 2.88 -15.83 -11.20
CA ARG A 29 3.93 -16.78 -11.56
C ARG A 29 4.39 -17.61 -10.37
N LEU A 30 4.41 -17.01 -9.19
CA LEU A 30 4.81 -17.70 -7.97
C LEU A 30 3.74 -18.65 -7.47
N GLY A 31 2.56 -18.62 -8.05
CA GLY A 31 1.47 -19.50 -7.66
C GLY A 31 0.85 -19.14 -6.30
N LEU A 32 1.02 -17.92 -5.87
CA LEU A 32 0.51 -17.48 -4.57
C LEU A 32 -0.96 -17.06 -4.68
N GLU A 33 -1.74 -17.41 -3.68
CA GLU A 33 -3.11 -16.93 -3.60
C GLU A 33 -3.09 -15.56 -2.94
N PHE A 34 -3.88 -14.64 -3.49
CA PHE A 34 -3.98 -13.29 -2.94
C PHE A 34 -5.33 -12.69 -3.29
N GLU A 35 -5.73 -11.74 -2.47
CA GLU A 35 -6.91 -10.92 -2.72
C GLU A 35 -6.46 -9.61 -3.35
N ALA A 36 -6.97 -9.31 -4.55
CA ALA A 36 -6.65 -8.04 -5.20
C ALA A 36 -7.65 -6.98 -4.74
N VAL A 37 -7.15 -5.83 -4.34
CA VAL A 37 -7.94 -4.71 -3.84
C VAL A 37 -7.64 -3.49 -4.69
N ASP A 38 -8.69 -2.86 -5.24
CA ASP A 38 -8.54 -1.63 -6.02
C ASP A 38 -8.41 -0.46 -5.06
N ILE A 39 -7.26 0.20 -5.08
CA ILE A 39 -6.94 1.26 -4.12
C ILE A 39 -7.85 2.48 -4.24
N VAL A 40 -8.49 2.66 -5.39
CA VAL A 40 -9.41 3.79 -5.61
C VAL A 40 -10.82 3.43 -5.19
N ASN A 41 -11.31 2.27 -5.62
CA ASN A 41 -12.68 1.86 -5.35
C ASN A 41 -12.85 1.31 -3.94
N GLU A 42 -11.79 0.75 -3.38
CA GLU A 42 -11.79 0.15 -2.06
C GLU A 42 -10.65 0.74 -1.24
N THR A 43 -10.62 2.05 -1.14
CA THR A 43 -9.53 2.75 -0.42
C THR A 43 -9.46 2.28 1.03
N PRO A 44 -8.27 1.93 1.51
CA PRO A 44 -8.11 1.52 2.91
C PRO A 44 -8.62 2.58 3.87
N SER A 45 -9.18 2.13 4.99
CA SER A 45 -9.69 3.03 6.01
C SER A 45 -8.54 3.68 6.79
N LYS A 46 -8.86 4.75 7.50
CA LYS A 46 -7.88 5.41 8.36
C LYS A 46 -7.31 4.44 9.39
N GLU A 47 -8.18 3.62 10.00
CA GLU A 47 -7.75 2.64 11.00
C GLU A 47 -6.78 1.63 10.42
N GLU A 48 -7.07 1.17 9.22
CA GLU A 48 -6.22 0.21 8.53
C GLU A 48 -4.84 0.82 8.24
N ILE A 49 -4.83 2.05 7.76
CA ILE A 49 -3.59 2.76 7.45
C ILE A 49 -2.78 3.01 8.72
N LEU A 50 -3.44 3.39 9.82
CA LEU A 50 -2.75 3.56 11.11
C LEU A 50 -2.11 2.25 11.56
N THR A 51 -2.81 1.13 11.39
CA THR A 51 -2.26 -0.18 11.72
C THR A 51 -1.00 -0.48 10.91
N TRP A 52 -1.03 -0.18 9.62
CA TRP A 52 0.15 -0.35 8.76
C TRP A 52 1.34 0.46 9.25
N ILE A 53 1.08 1.73 9.57
CA ILE A 53 2.14 2.63 10.01
C ILE A 53 2.73 2.15 11.34
N GLU A 54 1.87 1.75 12.27
CA GLU A 54 2.30 1.27 13.59
C GLU A 54 3.09 -0.03 13.52
N ASN A 55 2.74 -0.90 12.59
CA ASN A 55 3.37 -2.21 12.45
C ASN A 55 4.57 -2.22 11.51
N SER A 56 5.07 -1.06 11.11
CA SER A 56 6.18 -0.98 10.18
C SER A 56 7.24 -0.01 10.69
N ASP A 57 8.46 -0.16 10.17
CA ASP A 57 9.55 0.78 10.42
C ASP A 57 9.71 1.78 9.27
N LEU A 58 8.71 1.83 8.38
CA LEU A 58 8.77 2.70 7.23
C LEU A 58 8.53 4.16 7.61
N SER A 59 9.16 5.08 6.90
CA SER A 59 8.89 6.50 7.09
C SER A 59 7.49 6.83 6.56
N LEU A 60 6.88 7.89 7.09
CA LEU A 60 5.58 8.34 6.59
C LEU A 60 5.61 8.60 5.09
N LYS A 61 6.69 9.16 4.59
CA LYS A 61 6.84 9.44 3.16
C LYS A 61 6.68 8.19 2.30
N SER A 62 7.10 7.04 2.83
CA SER A 62 7.04 5.78 2.09
C SER A 62 5.61 5.36 1.73
N PHE A 63 4.63 5.85 2.46
CA PHE A 63 3.23 5.52 2.21
C PHE A 63 2.59 6.39 1.14
N PHE A 64 3.27 7.45 0.73
CA PHE A 64 2.73 8.40 -0.23
C PHE A 64 3.26 8.17 -1.64
N ASN A 65 2.40 8.35 -2.62
CA ASN A 65 2.79 8.35 -4.02
C ASN A 65 3.39 9.71 -4.36
N THR A 66 4.68 9.86 -4.08
CA THR A 66 5.37 11.16 -4.16
C THR A 66 5.53 11.68 -5.57
N SER A 67 5.41 10.83 -6.58
CA SER A 67 5.48 11.27 -7.98
C SER A 67 4.10 11.53 -8.57
N GLY A 68 3.04 11.41 -7.78
CA GLY A 68 1.68 11.57 -8.26
C GLY A 68 1.24 13.02 -8.32
N PHE A 69 0.22 13.25 -9.16
CA PHE A 69 -0.36 14.57 -9.34
C PHE A 69 -0.93 15.12 -8.03
N LYS A 70 -1.67 14.30 -7.28
CA LYS A 70 -2.30 14.73 -6.02
C LYS A 70 -1.28 15.17 -4.99
N TYR A 71 -0.18 14.44 -4.89
CA TYR A 71 0.88 14.79 -3.97
C TYR A 71 1.43 16.18 -4.26
N ARG A 72 1.64 16.47 -5.54
CA ARG A 72 2.12 17.78 -5.97
C ARG A 72 1.06 18.87 -5.79
N GLU A 73 -0.18 18.55 -6.15
CA GLU A 73 -1.29 19.49 -6.04
C GLU A 73 -1.47 19.98 -4.61
N LEU A 74 -1.35 19.08 -3.65
CA LEU A 74 -1.52 19.40 -2.23
C LEU A 74 -0.27 20.01 -1.59
N GLY A 75 0.82 20.11 -2.33
CA GLY A 75 2.07 20.67 -1.82
C GLY A 75 2.68 19.86 -0.69
N LEU A 76 2.49 18.54 -0.71
CA LEU A 76 2.90 17.67 0.39
C LEU A 76 4.40 17.57 0.57
N LYS A 77 5.17 17.81 -0.50
CA LYS A 77 6.63 17.78 -0.39
C LYS A 77 7.14 18.66 0.75
N ASP A 78 6.53 19.84 0.90
CA ASP A 78 6.96 20.81 1.91
C ASP A 78 6.19 20.68 3.22
N LYS A 79 5.11 19.90 3.25
CA LYS A 79 4.24 19.80 4.43
C LYS A 79 4.42 18.50 5.19
N LEU A 80 4.93 17.48 4.52
CA LEU A 80 4.92 16.11 5.05
C LEU A 80 5.64 15.98 6.39
N SER A 81 6.77 16.66 6.55
CA SER A 81 7.57 16.55 7.77
C SER A 81 6.84 17.14 8.99
N GLY A 82 5.86 18.01 8.77
CA GLY A 82 5.08 18.59 9.84
C GLY A 82 3.78 17.87 10.14
N LEU A 83 3.47 16.81 9.40
CA LEU A 83 2.24 16.05 9.62
C LEU A 83 2.39 15.05 10.75
N SER A 84 1.33 14.93 11.57
CA SER A 84 1.25 13.83 12.51
C SER A 84 0.86 12.55 11.76
N ILE A 85 1.03 11.42 12.42
CA ILE A 85 0.61 10.13 11.86
C ILE A 85 -0.89 10.15 11.59
N GLU A 86 -1.67 10.73 12.50
CA GLU A 86 -3.12 10.88 12.34
C GLU A 86 -3.48 11.70 11.11
N GLU A 87 -2.83 12.82 10.93
CA GLU A 87 -3.08 13.69 9.78
C GLU A 87 -2.69 13.00 8.47
N ALA A 88 -1.57 12.30 8.47
CA ALA A 88 -1.13 11.56 7.30
C ALA A 88 -2.13 10.46 6.94
N ALA A 89 -2.62 9.74 7.94
CA ALA A 89 -3.60 8.67 7.70
C ALA A 89 -4.91 9.23 7.17
N ASP A 90 -5.34 10.40 7.66
CA ASP A 90 -6.53 11.07 7.15
C ASP A 90 -6.41 11.40 5.67
N LEU A 91 -5.26 11.93 5.26
CA LEU A 91 -5.02 12.29 3.87
C LEU A 91 -5.04 11.04 2.98
N LEU A 92 -4.36 9.99 3.41
CA LEU A 92 -4.26 8.76 2.62
C LEU A 92 -5.62 8.07 2.49
N ALA A 93 -6.39 8.05 3.57
CA ALA A 93 -7.71 7.42 3.54
C ALA A 93 -8.71 8.21 2.69
N ALA A 94 -8.50 9.51 2.54
CA ALA A 94 -9.39 10.37 1.77
C ALA A 94 -9.22 10.21 0.26
N ASP A 95 -8.06 9.74 -0.20
CA ASP A 95 -7.79 9.65 -1.63
C ASP A 95 -6.77 8.53 -1.90
N GLY A 96 -7.27 7.44 -2.47
CA GLY A 96 -6.41 6.29 -2.79
C GLY A 96 -5.27 6.60 -3.74
N MET A 97 -5.42 7.65 -4.57
CA MET A 97 -4.36 8.04 -5.49
C MET A 97 -3.16 8.65 -4.80
N LEU A 98 -3.31 9.07 -3.52
CA LEU A 98 -2.19 9.55 -2.72
C LEU A 98 -1.33 8.41 -2.20
N ILE A 99 -1.86 7.20 -2.16
CA ILE A 99 -1.17 6.07 -1.55
C ILE A 99 -0.17 5.46 -2.52
N LYS A 100 1.03 5.15 -2.02
CA LYS A 100 2.05 4.43 -2.78
C LYS A 100 1.53 3.03 -3.12
N ARG A 101 1.75 2.59 -4.34
CA ARG A 101 1.27 1.29 -4.80
C ARG A 101 2.29 0.60 -5.70
N PRO A 102 2.21 -0.72 -5.80
CA PRO A 102 1.29 -1.63 -5.08
C PRO A 102 1.72 -1.83 -3.64
N ILE A 103 0.78 -2.30 -2.82
CA ILE A 103 1.07 -2.71 -1.45
C ILE A 103 0.81 -4.20 -1.35
N LEU A 104 1.80 -4.95 -0.86
CA LEU A 104 1.61 -6.35 -0.53
C LEU A 104 1.53 -6.44 0.98
N GLU A 105 0.38 -6.93 1.47
CA GLU A 105 0.05 -6.94 2.88
C GLU A 105 -0.35 -8.33 3.32
N LYS A 106 -0.06 -8.64 4.58
CA LYS A 106 -0.50 -9.89 5.20
C LYS A 106 -0.74 -9.63 6.69
N ASP A 107 -1.97 -9.90 7.14
CA ASP A 107 -2.34 -9.80 8.56
C ASP A 107 -2.05 -8.43 9.17
N GLY A 108 -2.34 -7.36 8.45
CA GLY A 108 -2.14 -6.01 8.94
C GLY A 108 -0.71 -5.50 8.82
N LYS A 109 0.18 -6.31 8.27
CA LYS A 109 1.58 -5.93 8.08
C LYS A 109 1.88 -5.72 6.60
N ILE A 110 2.57 -4.65 6.29
CA ILE A 110 3.05 -4.42 4.94
C ILE A 110 4.32 -5.24 4.73
N LEU A 111 4.28 -6.13 3.75
CA LEU A 111 5.45 -6.90 3.36
C LEU A 111 6.33 -6.10 2.42
N GLN A 112 5.70 -5.31 1.54
CA GLN A 112 6.42 -4.37 0.69
C GLN A 112 5.45 -3.30 0.23
N ILE A 113 5.91 -2.05 0.21
CA ILE A 113 5.15 -0.93 -0.35
C ILE A 113 5.93 -0.36 -1.53
N GLY A 114 5.25 -0.22 -2.68
CA GLY A 114 5.91 -0.04 -3.95
C GLY A 114 6.52 -1.38 -4.39
N TYR A 115 6.87 -1.49 -5.65
CA TYR A 115 7.50 -2.72 -6.16
C TYR A 115 8.99 -2.46 -6.32
N ARG A 116 9.70 -2.46 -5.18
CA ARG A 116 11.12 -2.11 -5.14
C ARG A 116 12.03 -3.29 -5.43
N THR A 117 11.59 -4.49 -5.02
CA THR A 117 12.30 -5.74 -5.29
C THR A 117 11.29 -6.77 -5.70
N GLU A 118 11.76 -7.83 -6.34
CA GLU A 118 10.88 -8.94 -6.70
C GLU A 118 10.33 -9.60 -5.44
N TYR A 119 9.07 -9.99 -5.49
CA TYR A 119 8.43 -10.63 -4.34
C TYR A 119 9.05 -11.99 -4.02
N ALA A 120 9.69 -12.61 -5.00
CA ALA A 120 10.41 -13.86 -4.77
C ALA A 120 11.52 -13.72 -3.72
N THR A 121 12.01 -12.50 -3.49
CA THR A 121 13.05 -12.26 -2.50
C THR A 121 12.48 -12.12 -1.08
N LEU A 122 11.17 -12.04 -0.95
CA LEU A 122 10.53 -11.91 0.35
C LEU A 122 10.24 -13.29 0.93
N ASP A 123 10.18 -13.36 2.25
CA ASP A 123 9.83 -14.58 2.96
C ASP A 123 8.30 -14.66 3.07
N LEU A 124 7.68 -15.24 2.07
CA LEU A 124 6.22 -15.31 1.99
C LEU A 124 5.64 -16.65 2.45
#